data_c294bf65893f2cb58a38baaf7d4451cb
#
_entry.id   c294bf65893f2cb58a38baaf7d4451cb
#
_cell.length_a   1.000
_cell.length_b   1.000
_cell.length_c   1.000
_cell.angle_alpha   90.00
_cell.angle_beta   90.00
_cell.angle_gamma   90.00
#
_symmetry.space_group_name_H-M   'P 1'
#
loop_
_entity.id
_entity.type
_entity.pdbx_description
1 polymer ?
#
loop_
_entity_poly.entity_id
_entity_poly.type
_entity_poly.pdbx_seq_one_letter_code
_entity_poly.pdbx_strand_id
1 'polypeptide(L)'
;MNVVCRKVLIFFCIFLIPLVGAQAELSEEQKGKLPPAIERKVSFSKEIYPLLEKSCTKCHGKGKAKGGFSLETRENLLAGGDSGQSVVPGKSDESYLIELISGLDPDNVMPQKGSKFTAEEVGLVRAWIDQGIVWENNVTFAKAPVLNLKPRRPKLLGPKNGHPIDRVLEPYFVKHDVDISKLVSDRIFARRVYLDIIGLLPSIEELEDFVASKVEGKRRILIQKLLADRKSYAEHWLVFWNDLLRNDYAGTGYIDGGRKQITGWLYGSLYNNKPYNRFVYELVNPTEHSQGFTKGIVWRGVVNASQKPHMQAAQHISQVFMGVNLKCASCHDSFINDWSLADAYALASVYADKPLEMIECDKPTGKISDIRFIHPELGKIDPSADKSTRIKQLADAVTSSKNGRLSRTIVNRIWARFLGRGLVEPVDEMENQSWNTDLIDLLASDL
;
A
#
# COMPACT_ATOMS: atom_id res chain seq x y z
N MET A 1 81.14 21.20 26.42
CA MET A 1 80.21 21.99 27.25
C MET A 1 78.96 22.23 26.43
N ASN A 2 77.98 21.38 26.61
CA ASN A 2 76.73 21.39 25.84
C ASN A 2 75.60 21.91 26.73
N VAL A 3 75.01 22.99 26.30
CA VAL A 3 73.80 23.54 26.95
C VAL A 3 72.62 23.04 26.15
N VAL A 4 71.80 22.22 26.76
CA VAL A 4 70.52 21.68 26.20
C VAL A 4 69.41 22.67 26.55
N CYS A 5 68.83 23.27 25.51
CA CYS A 5 67.66 24.12 25.58
C CYS A 5 66.36 23.28 25.51
N ARG A 6 65.62 23.14 26.61
CA ARG A 6 64.31 22.48 26.69
C ARG A 6 63.25 23.50 26.20
N LYS A 7 62.62 23.23 25.03
CA LYS A 7 61.41 23.91 24.60
C LYS A 7 60.19 23.21 25.25
N VAL A 8 59.49 23.97 26.08
CA VAL A 8 58.16 23.59 26.61
C VAL A 8 57.12 23.92 25.55
N LEU A 9 56.49 22.89 25.00
CA LEU A 9 55.33 23.03 24.13
C LEU A 9 54.06 23.09 25.00
N ILE A 10 53.44 24.27 25.06
CA ILE A 10 52.13 24.45 25.67
C ILE A 10 51.08 24.01 24.62
N PHE A 11 50.43 22.88 24.82
CA PHE A 11 49.26 22.45 24.03
C PHE A 11 48.05 23.24 24.52
N PHE A 12 47.59 24.18 23.70
CA PHE A 12 46.28 24.81 23.85
C PHE A 12 45.21 23.83 23.33
N CYS A 13 44.56 23.10 24.22
CA CYS A 13 43.34 22.35 23.90
C CYS A 13 42.19 23.35 23.69
N ILE A 14 41.94 23.70 22.43
CA ILE A 14 40.70 24.39 22.04
C ILE A 14 39.59 23.37 22.16
N PHE A 15 38.80 23.44 23.23
CA PHE A 15 37.50 22.74 23.32
C PHE A 15 36.58 23.43 22.31
N LEU A 16 36.38 22.77 21.15
CA LEU A 16 35.26 23.07 20.27
C LEU A 16 33.97 22.59 21.00
N ILE A 17 33.31 23.50 21.69
CA ILE A 17 31.95 23.35 22.13
C ILE A 17 31.11 23.33 20.83
N PRO A 18 30.35 22.25 20.51
CA PRO A 18 29.44 22.32 19.40
C PRO A 18 28.42 23.41 19.70
N LEU A 19 28.33 24.42 18.85
CA LEU A 19 27.19 25.35 18.84
C LEU A 19 25.96 24.49 18.51
N VAL A 20 25.28 24.04 19.55
CA VAL A 20 23.89 23.63 19.44
C VAL A 20 23.15 24.91 19.04
N GLY A 21 22.60 24.95 17.84
CA GLY A 21 21.82 26.07 17.35
C GLY A 21 20.73 26.38 18.39
N ALA A 22 20.88 27.52 19.06
CA ALA A 22 19.84 28.02 19.96
C ALA A 22 18.61 28.30 19.10
N GLN A 23 17.52 27.60 19.35
CA GLN A 23 16.21 27.97 18.83
C GLN A 23 15.91 29.38 19.36
N ALA A 24 15.49 30.28 18.48
CA ALA A 24 15.04 31.59 18.90
C ALA A 24 13.71 31.38 19.68
N GLU A 25 13.77 31.52 20.99
CA GLU A 25 12.56 31.49 21.82
C GLU A 25 11.68 32.71 21.46
N LEU A 26 10.37 32.52 21.46
CA LEU A 26 9.39 33.60 21.29
C LEU A 26 9.66 34.69 22.29
N SER A 27 9.74 35.93 21.82
CA SER A 27 9.81 37.09 22.71
C SER A 27 8.51 37.22 23.54
N GLU A 28 8.57 37.89 24.69
CA GLU A 28 7.39 38.11 25.55
C GLU A 28 6.26 38.84 24.79
N GLU A 29 6.60 39.71 23.83
CA GLU A 29 5.62 40.36 22.95
C GLU A 29 4.92 39.33 22.02
N GLN A 30 5.67 38.37 21.48
CA GLN A 30 5.13 37.33 20.62
C GLN A 30 4.30 36.35 21.43
N LYS A 31 4.72 35.94 22.64
CA LYS A 31 3.93 35.12 23.56
C LYS A 31 2.57 35.74 23.88
N GLY A 32 2.56 37.08 24.06
CA GLY A 32 1.32 37.83 24.28
C GLY A 32 0.33 37.83 23.09
N LYS A 33 0.81 37.50 21.88
CA LYS A 33 -0.01 37.40 20.65
C LYS A 33 -0.53 35.99 20.39
N LEU A 34 -0.08 34.99 21.16
CA LEU A 34 -0.56 33.61 21.00
C LEU A 34 -2.05 33.50 21.33
N PRO A 35 -2.81 32.76 20.54
CA PRO A 35 -4.21 32.44 20.89
C PRO A 35 -4.28 31.81 22.29
N PRO A 36 -5.27 32.15 23.13
CA PRO A 36 -5.38 31.59 24.47
C PRO A 36 -5.59 30.06 24.42
N ALA A 37 -4.98 29.32 25.36
CA ALA A 37 -5.26 27.92 25.53
C ALA A 37 -6.71 27.71 25.98
N ILE A 38 -7.37 26.64 25.49
CA ILE A 38 -8.74 26.33 25.84
C ILE A 38 -8.82 25.84 27.29
N GLU A 39 -9.74 26.44 28.09
CA GLU A 39 -9.86 26.18 29.54
C GLU A 39 -10.68 24.91 29.85
N ARG A 40 -10.50 23.81 29.12
CA ARG A 40 -11.16 22.54 29.41
C ARG A 40 -10.23 21.37 29.13
N LYS A 41 -10.57 20.20 29.65
CA LYS A 41 -9.85 18.97 29.29
C LYS A 41 -9.99 18.66 27.81
N VAL A 42 -8.86 18.41 27.15
CA VAL A 42 -8.77 18.09 25.72
C VAL A 42 -8.59 16.59 25.55
N SER A 43 -9.32 16.00 24.62
CA SER A 43 -9.18 14.59 24.24
C SER A 43 -8.21 14.45 23.09
N PHE A 44 -7.14 13.67 23.28
CA PHE A 44 -6.20 13.42 22.21
C PHE A 44 -6.87 12.75 21.00
N SER A 45 -7.52 11.61 21.21
CA SER A 45 -8.10 10.82 20.11
C SER A 45 -9.22 11.50 19.34
N LYS A 46 -10.02 12.35 20.03
CA LYS A 46 -11.20 12.99 19.43
C LYS A 46 -10.92 14.36 18.81
N GLU A 47 -9.94 15.09 19.33
CA GLU A 47 -9.71 16.50 18.99
C GLU A 47 -8.32 16.73 18.41
N ILE A 48 -7.26 16.27 19.07
CA ILE A 48 -5.88 16.54 18.64
C ILE A 48 -5.47 15.61 17.49
N TYR A 49 -5.77 14.31 17.61
CA TYR A 49 -5.39 13.32 16.60
C TYR A 49 -5.93 13.68 15.20
N PRO A 50 -7.22 13.96 14.99
CA PRO A 50 -7.74 14.33 13.66
C PRO A 50 -7.10 15.60 13.10
N LEU A 51 -6.79 16.57 13.97
CA LEU A 51 -6.19 17.83 13.60
C LEU A 51 -4.76 17.63 13.11
N LEU A 52 -3.92 16.92 13.89
CA LEU A 52 -2.54 16.61 13.51
C LEU A 52 -2.47 15.63 12.33
N GLU A 53 -3.37 14.66 12.25
CA GLU A 53 -3.44 13.73 11.12
C GLU A 53 -3.66 14.47 9.79
N LYS A 54 -4.62 15.37 9.76
CA LYS A 54 -4.95 16.18 8.57
C LYS A 54 -3.81 17.11 8.16
N SER A 55 -3.14 17.73 9.13
CA SER A 55 -2.25 18.88 8.89
C SER A 55 -0.76 18.50 8.83
N CYS A 56 -0.32 17.47 9.57
CA CYS A 56 1.09 17.23 9.84
C CYS A 56 1.62 15.90 9.28
N THR A 57 0.81 14.83 9.29
CA THR A 57 1.30 13.47 9.03
C THR A 57 1.77 13.22 7.59
N LYS A 58 1.39 14.06 6.64
CA LYS A 58 1.90 13.97 5.26
C LYS A 58 3.43 14.13 5.18
N CYS A 59 4.03 14.84 6.13
CA CYS A 59 5.46 15.11 6.20
C CYS A 59 6.13 14.53 7.46
N HIS A 60 5.38 14.35 8.56
CA HIS A 60 5.92 14.04 9.88
C HIS A 60 5.28 12.81 10.52
N GLY A 61 4.74 11.87 9.73
CA GLY A 61 4.12 10.62 10.19
C GLY A 61 4.08 9.59 9.08
N LYS A 62 3.57 8.39 9.37
CA LYS A 62 3.43 7.29 8.40
C LYS A 62 4.76 6.91 7.73
N GLY A 63 5.85 6.86 8.50
CA GLY A 63 7.20 6.55 8.03
C GLY A 63 8.00 7.75 7.54
N LYS A 64 7.47 8.97 7.65
CA LYS A 64 8.11 10.21 7.20
C LYS A 64 8.53 11.06 8.39
N ALA A 65 9.75 11.57 8.33
CA ALA A 65 10.31 12.45 9.36
C ALA A 65 11.06 13.61 8.68
N LYS A 66 10.32 14.49 7.98
CA LYS A 66 10.94 15.66 7.33
C LYS A 66 11.53 16.59 8.39
N GLY A 67 12.81 17.01 8.19
CA GLY A 67 13.54 17.76 9.20
C GLY A 67 13.81 16.97 10.48
N GLY A 68 13.95 15.63 10.38
CA GLY A 68 14.18 14.76 11.52
C GLY A 68 12.99 14.61 12.48
N PHE A 69 11.90 15.36 12.29
CA PHE A 69 10.76 15.41 13.19
C PHE A 69 9.69 14.37 12.82
N SER A 70 9.24 13.56 13.78
CA SER A 70 8.17 12.57 13.61
C SER A 70 7.10 12.70 14.69
N LEU A 71 5.85 12.55 14.27
CA LEU A 71 4.67 12.51 15.15
C LEU A 71 4.17 11.08 15.42
N GLU A 72 4.89 10.05 14.99
CA GLU A 72 4.35 8.69 15.02
C GLU A 72 3.99 8.20 16.41
N THR A 73 4.78 8.56 17.40
CA THR A 73 4.55 8.26 18.82
C THR A 73 4.75 9.51 19.67
N ARG A 74 4.29 9.43 20.91
CA ARG A 74 4.55 10.49 21.90
C ARG A 74 6.05 10.70 22.13
N GLU A 75 6.82 9.62 22.17
CA GLU A 75 8.27 9.64 22.36
C GLU A 75 8.95 10.37 21.19
N ASN A 76 8.53 10.09 19.96
CA ASN A 76 9.06 10.77 18.77
C ASN A 76 8.74 12.27 18.78
N LEU A 77 7.52 12.65 19.15
CA LEU A 77 7.14 14.05 19.31
C LEU A 77 8.04 14.76 20.33
N LEU A 78 8.28 14.14 21.47
CA LEU A 78 9.12 14.68 22.55
C LEU A 78 10.62 14.73 22.20
N ALA A 79 11.07 13.80 21.34
CA ALA A 79 12.46 13.77 20.87
C ALA A 79 12.80 14.98 19.97
N GLY A 80 11.80 15.58 19.31
CA GLY A 80 11.99 16.71 18.40
C GLY A 80 12.55 16.32 17.05
N GLY A 81 13.26 17.24 16.38
CA GLY A 81 13.83 17.05 15.05
C GLY A 81 15.17 17.78 14.90
N ASP A 82 15.59 18.01 13.66
CA ASP A 82 16.86 18.69 13.34
C ASP A 82 16.96 20.11 13.95
N SER A 83 15.82 20.74 14.20
CA SER A 83 15.73 22.06 14.86
C SER A 83 15.71 21.97 16.39
N GLY A 84 15.81 20.77 16.98
CA GLY A 84 15.79 20.56 18.44
C GLY A 84 14.43 20.10 18.96
N GLN A 85 14.16 20.38 20.26
CA GLN A 85 12.95 19.94 20.94
C GLN A 85 11.71 20.67 20.42
N SER A 86 10.69 19.93 20.01
CA SER A 86 9.49 20.50 19.37
C SER A 86 8.45 20.96 20.38
N VAL A 87 8.33 20.28 21.51
CA VAL A 87 7.32 20.55 22.55
C VAL A 87 7.91 20.43 23.94
N VAL A 88 7.46 21.28 24.85
CA VAL A 88 7.80 21.26 26.28
C VAL A 88 6.52 20.91 27.05
N PRO A 89 6.39 19.68 27.61
CA PRO A 89 5.18 19.30 28.33
C PRO A 89 4.85 20.26 29.46
N GLY A 90 3.61 20.72 29.50
CA GLY A 90 3.13 21.70 30.50
C GLY A 90 3.42 23.15 30.17
N LYS A 91 4.08 23.44 29.02
CA LYS A 91 4.52 24.78 28.66
C LYS A 91 4.33 25.03 27.15
N SER A 92 3.14 25.36 26.78
CA SER A 92 2.79 25.59 25.37
C SER A 92 3.46 26.83 24.77
N ASP A 93 3.72 27.85 25.56
CA ASP A 93 4.38 29.11 25.18
C ASP A 93 5.91 28.98 24.99
N GLU A 94 6.51 27.88 25.52
CA GLU A 94 7.91 27.52 25.30
C GLU A 94 8.06 26.43 24.19
N SER A 95 6.97 26.00 23.59
CA SER A 95 6.96 24.89 22.63
C SER A 95 7.09 25.38 21.18
N TYR A 96 8.18 24.99 20.50
CA TYR A 96 8.48 25.39 19.11
C TYR A 96 7.37 25.00 18.13
N LEU A 97 6.65 23.90 18.39
CA LEU A 97 5.48 23.52 17.61
C LEU A 97 4.43 24.65 17.59
N ILE A 98 4.19 25.32 18.73
CA ILE A 98 3.21 26.42 18.81
C ILE A 98 3.68 27.63 18.00
N GLU A 99 4.95 27.97 18.05
CA GLU A 99 5.50 29.02 17.21
C GLU A 99 5.21 28.77 15.73
N LEU A 100 5.53 27.56 15.26
CA LEU A 100 5.35 27.17 13.87
C LEU A 100 3.89 27.16 13.40
N ILE A 101 2.94 26.71 14.24
CA ILE A 101 1.52 26.63 13.85
C ILE A 101 0.73 27.92 14.11
N SER A 102 1.24 28.81 14.95
CA SER A 102 0.59 30.11 15.25
C SER A 102 0.70 31.12 14.10
N GLY A 103 1.70 30.93 13.22
CA GLY A 103 1.97 31.87 12.14
C GLY A 103 2.59 33.21 12.59
N LEU A 104 3.13 33.27 13.81
CA LEU A 104 3.84 34.48 14.32
C LEU A 104 5.12 34.74 13.57
N ASP A 105 5.77 33.72 13.01
CA ASP A 105 6.86 33.85 12.06
C ASP A 105 6.35 33.43 10.65
N PRO A 106 6.10 34.41 9.76
CA PRO A 106 5.61 34.13 8.42
C PRO A 106 6.54 33.27 7.56
N ASP A 107 7.84 33.30 7.83
CA ASP A 107 8.86 32.60 7.03
C ASP A 107 8.94 31.12 7.43
N ASN A 108 8.51 30.75 8.65
CA ASN A 108 8.60 29.38 9.19
C ASN A 108 7.25 28.75 9.54
N VAL A 109 6.14 29.23 9.00
CA VAL A 109 4.82 28.74 9.36
C VAL A 109 4.55 27.31 8.86
N MET A 110 4.01 26.46 9.76
CA MET A 110 3.54 25.10 9.44
C MET A 110 1.99 25.01 9.49
N PRO A 111 1.40 24.15 8.65
CA PRO A 111 2.01 23.40 7.55
C PRO A 111 2.44 24.32 6.40
N GLN A 112 3.55 23.97 5.71
CA GLN A 112 4.03 24.77 4.56
C GLN A 112 3.05 24.76 3.37
N LYS A 113 2.25 23.71 3.24
CA LYS A 113 1.23 23.55 2.19
C LYS A 113 -0.11 23.19 2.82
N GLY A 114 -1.21 23.71 2.27
CA GLY A 114 -2.56 23.46 2.76
C GLY A 114 -3.07 24.53 3.72
N SER A 115 -4.19 24.25 4.40
CA SER A 115 -4.81 25.19 5.33
C SER A 115 -3.95 25.35 6.58
N LYS A 116 -3.75 26.60 7.00
CA LYS A 116 -3.09 26.94 8.27
C LYS A 116 -4.02 26.66 9.43
N PHE A 117 -3.45 26.55 10.62
CA PHE A 117 -4.22 26.42 11.85
C PHE A 117 -5.02 27.68 12.14
N THR A 118 -6.25 27.54 12.57
CA THR A 118 -7.05 28.65 13.10
C THR A 118 -6.62 28.98 14.53
N ALA A 119 -6.97 30.17 15.02
CA ALA A 119 -6.69 30.56 16.41
C ALA A 119 -7.28 29.56 17.43
N GLU A 120 -8.47 29.02 17.16
CA GLU A 120 -9.10 28.01 18.00
C GLU A 120 -8.32 26.68 17.99
N GLU A 121 -7.87 26.22 16.81
CA GLU A 121 -7.06 25.01 16.67
C GLU A 121 -5.70 25.15 17.36
N VAL A 122 -5.05 26.35 17.29
CA VAL A 122 -3.84 26.64 18.04
C VAL A 122 -4.11 26.60 19.55
N GLY A 123 -5.19 27.22 20.01
CA GLY A 123 -5.62 27.18 21.42
C GLY A 123 -5.87 25.77 21.93
N LEU A 124 -6.41 24.89 21.08
CA LEU A 124 -6.64 23.48 21.38
C LEU A 124 -5.32 22.72 21.57
N VAL A 125 -4.35 22.91 20.67
CA VAL A 125 -3.02 22.27 20.76
C VAL A 125 -2.27 22.81 21.98
N ARG A 126 -2.36 24.10 22.27
CA ARG A 126 -1.78 24.70 23.50
C ARG A 126 -2.32 24.02 24.75
N ALA A 127 -3.64 23.95 24.88
CA ALA A 127 -4.28 23.30 26.03
C ALA A 127 -3.84 21.84 26.21
N TRP A 128 -3.67 21.09 25.11
CA TRP A 128 -3.17 19.72 25.16
C TRP A 128 -1.72 19.64 25.66
N ILE A 129 -0.85 20.56 25.23
CA ILE A 129 0.54 20.61 25.68
C ILE A 129 0.58 20.99 27.16
N ASP A 130 -0.19 22.00 27.59
CA ASP A 130 -0.27 22.46 28.97
C ASP A 130 -0.83 21.39 29.92
N GLN A 131 -1.68 20.48 29.41
CA GLN A 131 -2.17 19.30 30.12
C GLN A 131 -1.19 18.11 30.11
N GLY A 132 0.07 18.31 29.67
CA GLY A 132 1.14 17.31 29.73
C GLY A 132 1.21 16.35 28.56
N ILE A 133 0.62 16.70 27.41
CA ILE A 133 0.67 15.90 26.19
C ILE A 133 0.11 14.49 26.46
N VAL A 134 -1.13 14.44 26.98
CA VAL A 134 -1.83 13.18 27.20
C VAL A 134 -2.01 12.46 25.87
N TRP A 135 -1.49 11.23 25.79
CA TRP A 135 -1.51 10.40 24.59
C TRP A 135 -2.10 9.03 24.93
N GLU A 136 -3.12 8.61 24.18
CA GLU A 136 -3.79 7.34 24.45
C GLU A 136 -2.95 6.16 23.90
N ASN A 137 -2.79 5.09 24.70
CA ASN A 137 -1.87 3.98 24.43
C ASN A 137 -2.07 3.25 23.07
N ASN A 138 -3.24 3.34 22.47
CA ASN A 138 -3.56 2.64 21.23
C ASN A 138 -3.70 3.58 20.03
N VAL A 139 -3.27 4.82 20.16
CA VAL A 139 -3.34 5.83 19.10
C VAL A 139 -1.94 6.15 18.63
N THR A 140 -1.71 6.05 17.32
CA THR A 140 -0.41 6.33 16.70
C THR A 140 -0.61 6.91 15.32
N PHE A 141 0.31 7.79 14.90
CA PHE A 141 0.45 8.23 13.52
C PHE A 141 1.48 7.40 12.74
N ALA A 142 1.98 6.33 13.33
CA ALA A 142 2.84 5.40 12.63
C ALA A 142 2.07 4.76 11.46
N LYS A 143 2.80 4.37 10.46
CA LYS A 143 2.25 3.58 9.37
C LYS A 143 1.62 2.32 9.97
N ALA A 144 0.36 2.07 9.63
CA ALA A 144 -0.25 0.80 9.99
C ALA A 144 0.66 -0.34 9.51
N PRO A 145 0.90 -1.38 10.33
CA PRO A 145 1.77 -2.46 9.93
C PRO A 145 1.27 -3.03 8.60
N VAL A 146 2.14 -3.01 7.60
CA VAL A 146 1.88 -3.63 6.30
C VAL A 146 1.41 -5.05 6.56
N LEU A 147 0.35 -5.47 5.90
CA LEU A 147 -0.05 -6.89 5.92
C LEU A 147 1.20 -7.73 5.73
N ASN A 148 1.50 -8.57 6.71
CA ASN A 148 2.70 -9.39 6.71
C ASN A 148 2.81 -10.10 5.36
N LEU A 149 3.92 -9.94 4.67
CA LEU A 149 4.14 -10.58 3.37
C LEU A 149 4.10 -12.11 3.46
N LYS A 150 4.38 -12.66 4.64
CA LYS A 150 4.37 -14.12 4.86
C LYS A 150 2.94 -14.66 4.82
N PRO A 151 2.72 -15.85 4.25
CA PRO A 151 1.47 -16.57 4.38
C PRO A 151 1.14 -16.81 5.85
N ARG A 152 -0.13 -16.71 6.19
CA ARG A 152 -0.65 -17.01 7.52
C ARG A 152 -1.98 -17.75 7.41
N ARG A 153 -2.13 -18.84 8.16
CA ARG A 153 -3.41 -19.50 8.35
C ARG A 153 -3.94 -19.16 9.73
N PRO A 154 -5.08 -18.48 9.86
CA PRO A 154 -5.64 -18.11 11.15
C PRO A 154 -6.14 -19.32 11.91
N LYS A 155 -6.10 -19.25 13.24
CA LYS A 155 -6.71 -20.25 14.10
C LYS A 155 -8.23 -20.01 14.16
N LEU A 156 -9.00 -20.96 13.66
CA LEU A 156 -10.46 -20.87 13.71
C LEU A 156 -10.97 -21.17 15.11
N LEU A 157 -11.76 -20.26 15.65
CA LEU A 157 -12.44 -20.40 16.93
C LEU A 157 -13.83 -21.08 16.74
N GLY A 158 -14.47 -21.47 17.85
CA GLY A 158 -15.83 -22.03 17.83
C GLY A 158 -15.95 -23.48 17.33
N PRO A 159 -17.16 -23.98 17.13
CA PRO A 159 -17.46 -25.36 16.75
C PRO A 159 -16.85 -25.73 15.40
N LYS A 160 -16.40 -26.99 15.26
CA LYS A 160 -15.74 -27.48 14.03
C LYS A 160 -16.70 -27.70 12.85
N ASN A 161 -18.00 -27.74 13.10
CA ASN A 161 -19.04 -28.06 12.12
C ASN A 161 -19.58 -26.88 11.30
N GLY A 162 -19.15 -25.63 11.64
CA GLY A 162 -19.50 -24.44 10.87
C GLY A 162 -18.57 -24.20 9.67
N HIS A 163 -19.08 -23.47 8.66
CA HIS A 163 -18.24 -23.06 7.53
C HIS A 163 -17.06 -22.17 8.02
N PRO A 164 -15.83 -22.37 7.54
CA PRO A 164 -14.67 -21.63 8.04
C PRO A 164 -14.83 -20.09 8.00
N ILE A 165 -15.45 -19.55 6.95
CA ILE A 165 -15.73 -18.12 6.82
C ILE A 165 -16.67 -17.64 7.94
N ASP A 166 -17.76 -18.38 8.20
CA ASP A 166 -18.73 -18.03 9.24
C ASP A 166 -18.07 -18.02 10.62
N ARG A 167 -17.20 -19.00 10.90
CA ARG A 167 -16.43 -19.08 12.14
C ARG A 167 -15.49 -17.89 12.37
N VAL A 168 -14.90 -17.37 11.30
CA VAL A 168 -14.07 -16.15 11.38
C VAL A 168 -14.93 -14.92 11.60
N LEU A 169 -16.13 -14.88 11.02
CA LEU A 169 -17.04 -13.73 11.08
C LEU A 169 -17.97 -13.76 12.29
N GLU A 170 -18.09 -14.87 13.02
CA GLU A 170 -18.95 -15.00 14.17
C GLU A 170 -18.79 -13.88 15.22
N PRO A 171 -17.57 -13.46 15.63
CA PRO A 171 -17.40 -12.35 16.56
C PRO A 171 -17.97 -11.02 16.03
N TYR A 172 -17.90 -10.80 14.71
CA TYR A 172 -18.50 -9.63 14.07
C TYR A 172 -20.03 -9.71 14.08
N PHE A 173 -20.59 -10.85 13.73
CA PHE A 173 -22.03 -11.06 13.70
C PHE A 173 -22.66 -10.87 15.09
N VAL A 174 -22.04 -11.46 16.12
CA VAL A 174 -22.47 -11.29 17.51
C VAL A 174 -22.39 -9.83 17.95
N LYS A 175 -21.28 -9.16 17.67
CA LYS A 175 -21.10 -7.75 18.06
C LYS A 175 -22.11 -6.80 17.43
N HIS A 176 -22.55 -7.09 16.21
CA HIS A 176 -23.42 -6.22 15.41
C HIS A 176 -24.87 -6.74 15.31
N ASP A 177 -25.23 -7.77 16.08
CA ASP A 177 -26.57 -8.39 16.09
C ASP A 177 -27.05 -8.79 14.68
N VAL A 178 -26.15 -9.42 13.89
CA VAL A 178 -26.44 -9.85 12.52
C VAL A 178 -27.03 -11.27 12.53
N ASP A 179 -28.31 -11.39 12.13
CA ASP A 179 -28.95 -12.69 11.94
C ASP A 179 -28.51 -13.37 10.63
N ILE A 180 -27.70 -14.40 10.75
CA ILE A 180 -27.23 -15.23 9.62
C ILE A 180 -28.06 -16.52 9.45
N SER A 181 -29.10 -16.72 10.25
CA SER A 181 -29.89 -17.96 10.21
C SER A 181 -30.72 -18.15 8.93
N LYS A 182 -31.03 -17.02 8.24
CA LYS A 182 -31.87 -17.03 7.05
C LYS A 182 -31.04 -17.18 5.78
N LEU A 183 -31.12 -18.37 5.18
CA LEU A 183 -30.57 -18.60 3.84
C LEU A 183 -31.47 -17.98 2.78
N VAL A 184 -30.86 -17.46 1.70
CA VAL A 184 -31.59 -17.03 0.51
C VAL A 184 -32.34 -18.21 -0.13
N SER A 185 -33.46 -17.94 -0.82
CA SER A 185 -34.20 -18.97 -1.55
C SER A 185 -33.32 -19.64 -2.62
N ASP A 186 -33.67 -20.88 -2.98
CA ASP A 186 -32.95 -21.63 -4.02
C ASP A 186 -32.96 -20.89 -5.38
N ARG A 187 -34.02 -20.19 -5.68
CA ARG A 187 -34.16 -19.37 -6.89
C ARG A 187 -33.13 -18.23 -6.91
N ILE A 188 -32.99 -17.50 -5.81
CA ILE A 188 -31.99 -16.43 -5.67
C ILE A 188 -30.59 -17.03 -5.69
N PHE A 189 -30.36 -18.13 -4.98
CA PHE A 189 -29.08 -18.82 -4.94
C PHE A 189 -28.64 -19.26 -6.35
N ALA A 190 -29.49 -19.96 -7.09
CA ALA A 190 -29.17 -20.43 -8.44
C ALA A 190 -28.81 -19.24 -9.35
N ARG A 191 -29.65 -18.19 -9.37
CA ARG A 191 -29.38 -16.99 -10.16
C ARG A 191 -27.99 -16.42 -9.87
N ARG A 192 -27.63 -16.24 -8.60
CA ARG A 192 -26.33 -15.68 -8.22
C ARG A 192 -25.17 -16.57 -8.64
N VAL A 193 -25.25 -17.86 -8.34
CA VAL A 193 -24.18 -18.82 -8.65
C VAL A 193 -23.90 -18.93 -10.15
N TYR A 194 -24.94 -18.93 -10.99
CA TYR A 194 -24.79 -18.92 -12.44
C TYR A 194 -24.08 -17.64 -12.93
N LEU A 195 -24.50 -16.47 -12.45
CA LEU A 195 -23.88 -15.20 -12.80
C LEU A 195 -22.43 -15.09 -12.31
N ASP A 196 -22.15 -15.57 -11.11
CA ASP A 196 -20.83 -15.47 -10.49
C ASP A 196 -19.80 -16.42 -11.13
N ILE A 197 -20.24 -17.64 -11.56
CA ILE A 197 -19.32 -18.65 -12.09
C ILE A 197 -19.19 -18.59 -13.60
N ILE A 198 -20.29 -18.47 -14.34
CA ILE A 198 -20.31 -18.54 -15.80
C ILE A 198 -20.87 -17.28 -16.49
N GLY A 199 -21.31 -16.28 -15.73
CA GLY A 199 -21.81 -15.01 -16.28
C GLY A 199 -23.15 -15.07 -17.02
N LEU A 200 -23.84 -16.18 -16.96
CA LEU A 200 -25.12 -16.40 -17.62
C LEU A 200 -26.24 -16.63 -16.61
N LEU A 201 -27.47 -16.52 -17.05
CA LEU A 201 -28.62 -16.97 -16.25
C LEU A 201 -28.89 -18.45 -16.53
N PRO A 202 -29.44 -19.20 -15.55
CA PRO A 202 -29.96 -20.53 -15.83
C PRO A 202 -31.13 -20.42 -16.83
N SER A 203 -31.36 -21.45 -17.63
CA SER A 203 -32.61 -21.58 -18.37
C SER A 203 -33.79 -21.76 -17.39
N ILE A 204 -35.00 -21.52 -17.86
CA ILE A 204 -36.21 -21.68 -17.03
C ILE A 204 -36.28 -23.10 -16.54
N GLU A 205 -36.03 -24.09 -17.40
CA GLU A 205 -36.04 -25.51 -17.07
C GLU A 205 -35.00 -25.87 -16.00
N GLU A 206 -33.74 -25.47 -16.19
CA GLU A 206 -32.68 -25.70 -15.20
C GLU A 206 -33.02 -25.08 -13.83
N LEU A 207 -33.62 -23.89 -13.82
CA LEU A 207 -34.01 -23.22 -12.60
C LEU A 207 -35.11 -23.95 -11.85
N GLU A 208 -36.19 -24.35 -12.59
CA GLU A 208 -37.34 -25.05 -12.00
C GLU A 208 -36.94 -26.45 -11.49
N ASP A 209 -36.13 -27.18 -12.24
CA ASP A 209 -35.58 -28.49 -11.83
C ASP A 209 -34.73 -28.34 -10.56
N PHE A 210 -33.86 -27.32 -10.49
CA PHE A 210 -33.07 -27.07 -9.29
C PHE A 210 -33.94 -26.73 -8.08
N VAL A 211 -34.94 -25.88 -8.25
CA VAL A 211 -35.85 -25.46 -7.17
C VAL A 211 -36.67 -26.68 -6.68
N ALA A 212 -37.22 -27.50 -7.60
CA ALA A 212 -38.02 -28.65 -7.28
C ALA A 212 -37.22 -29.82 -6.64
N SER A 213 -35.91 -29.88 -6.94
CA SER A 213 -35.03 -30.94 -6.44
C SER A 213 -35.04 -31.06 -4.91
N LYS A 214 -35.13 -32.28 -4.40
CA LYS A 214 -35.02 -32.61 -2.96
C LYS A 214 -33.68 -33.26 -2.61
N VAL A 215 -32.74 -33.27 -3.55
CA VAL A 215 -31.40 -33.84 -3.34
C VAL A 215 -30.66 -33.06 -2.25
N GLU A 216 -30.16 -33.76 -1.25
CA GLU A 216 -29.33 -33.17 -0.21
C GLU A 216 -28.04 -32.62 -0.81
N GLY A 217 -27.63 -31.41 -0.36
CA GLY A 217 -26.43 -30.77 -0.87
C GLY A 217 -26.56 -30.21 -2.31
N LYS A 218 -27.77 -30.11 -2.87
CA LYS A 218 -28.02 -29.63 -4.26
C LYS A 218 -27.30 -28.32 -4.62
N ARG A 219 -27.13 -27.40 -3.65
CA ARG A 219 -26.42 -26.16 -3.86
C ARG A 219 -24.93 -26.39 -4.16
N ARG A 220 -24.29 -27.29 -3.43
CA ARG A 220 -22.87 -27.65 -3.69
C ARG A 220 -22.74 -28.39 -5.02
N ILE A 221 -23.67 -29.27 -5.34
CA ILE A 221 -23.70 -30.00 -6.63
C ILE A 221 -23.81 -29.02 -7.79
N LEU A 222 -24.66 -27.99 -7.68
CA LEU A 222 -24.81 -26.96 -8.70
C LEU A 222 -23.51 -26.19 -8.89
N ILE A 223 -22.86 -25.75 -7.81
CA ILE A 223 -21.55 -25.08 -7.89
C ILE A 223 -20.52 -25.96 -8.63
N GLN A 224 -20.44 -27.25 -8.26
CA GLN A 224 -19.50 -28.18 -8.91
C GLN A 224 -19.81 -28.38 -10.40
N LYS A 225 -21.10 -28.48 -10.77
CA LYS A 225 -21.54 -28.55 -12.17
C LYS A 225 -21.07 -27.35 -12.96
N LEU A 226 -21.28 -26.15 -12.44
CA LEU A 226 -20.91 -24.89 -13.14
C LEU A 226 -19.39 -24.71 -13.21
N LEU A 227 -18.64 -25.05 -12.18
CA LEU A 227 -17.18 -25.04 -12.21
C LEU A 227 -16.58 -26.07 -13.17
N ALA A 228 -17.31 -27.16 -13.45
CA ALA A 228 -16.91 -28.17 -14.43
C ALA A 228 -17.19 -27.75 -15.88
N ASP A 229 -18.04 -26.75 -16.11
CA ASP A 229 -18.26 -26.16 -17.43
C ASP A 229 -17.10 -25.22 -17.79
N ARG A 230 -16.00 -25.84 -18.21
CA ARG A 230 -14.72 -25.14 -18.50
C ARG A 230 -14.86 -24.08 -19.56
N LYS A 231 -15.74 -24.30 -20.53
CA LYS A 231 -15.95 -23.35 -21.64
C LYS A 231 -16.60 -22.07 -21.13
N SER A 232 -17.79 -22.19 -20.53
CA SER A 232 -18.52 -21.03 -20.04
C SER A 232 -17.76 -20.29 -18.91
N TYR A 233 -17.06 -21.03 -18.04
CA TYR A 233 -16.15 -20.47 -17.04
C TYR A 233 -15.05 -19.63 -17.69
N ALA A 234 -14.35 -20.17 -18.69
CA ALA A 234 -13.25 -19.47 -19.35
C ALA A 234 -13.75 -18.23 -20.10
N GLU A 235 -14.87 -18.32 -20.82
CA GLU A 235 -15.48 -17.19 -21.55
C GLU A 235 -15.89 -16.06 -20.59
N HIS A 236 -16.47 -16.37 -19.44
CA HIS A 236 -16.87 -15.39 -18.43
C HIS A 236 -15.66 -14.70 -17.78
N TRP A 237 -14.69 -15.49 -17.30
CA TRP A 237 -13.53 -14.95 -16.58
C TRP A 237 -12.50 -14.30 -17.50
N LEU A 238 -12.56 -14.58 -18.80
CA LEU A 238 -11.69 -13.94 -19.80
C LEU A 238 -11.82 -12.41 -19.78
N VAL A 239 -13.03 -11.88 -19.64
CA VAL A 239 -13.27 -10.43 -19.57
C VAL A 239 -12.60 -9.82 -18.34
N PHE A 240 -12.83 -10.44 -17.18
CA PHE A 240 -12.19 -9.98 -15.93
C PHE A 240 -10.66 -9.92 -16.03
N TRP A 241 -10.04 -10.97 -16.57
CA TRP A 241 -8.60 -11.02 -16.71
C TRP A 241 -8.07 -10.11 -17.82
N ASN A 242 -8.78 -9.95 -18.92
CA ASN A 242 -8.40 -8.99 -19.95
C ASN A 242 -8.32 -7.55 -19.40
N ASP A 243 -9.32 -7.15 -18.61
CA ASP A 243 -9.36 -5.84 -18.00
C ASP A 243 -8.24 -5.69 -16.96
N LEU A 244 -8.10 -6.65 -16.06
CA LEU A 244 -7.09 -6.63 -14.99
C LEU A 244 -5.67 -6.60 -15.55
N LEU A 245 -5.38 -7.40 -16.57
CA LEU A 245 -4.07 -7.48 -17.24
C LEU A 245 -3.87 -6.37 -18.27
N ARG A 246 -4.88 -5.51 -18.50
CA ARG A 246 -4.85 -4.49 -19.55
C ARG A 246 -4.43 -5.09 -20.90
N ASN A 247 -5.07 -6.18 -21.29
CA ASN A 247 -4.76 -6.96 -22.47
C ASN A 247 -5.36 -6.31 -23.74
N ASP A 248 -5.09 -5.06 -23.95
CA ASP A 248 -5.27 -4.34 -25.18
C ASP A 248 -3.97 -4.45 -26.02
N TYR A 249 -4.07 -4.11 -27.28
CA TYR A 249 -2.90 -4.16 -28.15
C TYR A 249 -2.55 -2.74 -28.64
N ALA A 250 -2.51 -2.51 -29.86
CA ALA A 250 -2.24 -1.21 -30.42
C ALA A 250 -3.52 -0.39 -30.49
N GLY A 251 -3.48 0.78 -29.93
CA GLY A 251 -4.52 1.78 -30.17
C GLY A 251 -4.39 2.44 -31.55
N THR A 252 -4.57 3.70 -31.58
CA THR A 252 -4.54 4.57 -32.77
C THR A 252 -3.13 5.04 -33.10
N GLY A 253 -2.99 5.92 -34.13
CA GLY A 253 -1.76 6.36 -34.78
C GLY A 253 -0.63 6.98 -33.94
N TYR A 254 -0.76 7.10 -32.63
CA TYR A 254 0.28 7.59 -31.74
C TYR A 254 1.18 6.50 -31.15
N ILE A 255 1.01 5.25 -31.59
CA ILE A 255 1.71 4.08 -31.08
C ILE A 255 2.67 3.55 -32.13
N ASP A 256 3.95 3.41 -31.79
CA ASP A 256 4.98 2.77 -32.63
C ASP A 256 4.95 1.26 -32.50
N GLY A 257 4.59 0.74 -31.33
CA GLY A 257 4.46 -0.69 -31.10
C GLY A 257 3.46 -0.96 -29.98
N GLY A 258 2.48 -1.81 -30.24
CA GLY A 258 1.48 -2.23 -29.29
C GLY A 258 1.88 -3.45 -28.51
N ARG A 259 1.08 -3.76 -27.48
CA ARG A 259 1.14 -5.04 -26.80
C ARG A 259 0.70 -6.16 -27.75
N LYS A 260 1.35 -7.30 -27.62
CA LYS A 260 0.84 -8.51 -28.25
C LYS A 260 -0.31 -9.04 -27.39
N GLN A 261 -1.47 -9.25 -28.00
CA GLN A 261 -2.60 -9.87 -27.30
C GLN A 261 -2.25 -11.26 -26.79
N ILE A 262 -2.66 -11.52 -25.55
CA ILE A 262 -2.48 -12.83 -24.89
C ILE A 262 -3.79 -13.59 -24.74
N THR A 263 -4.86 -13.19 -25.42
CA THR A 263 -6.21 -13.74 -25.29
C THR A 263 -6.25 -15.26 -25.45
N GLY A 264 -5.55 -15.81 -26.43
CA GLY A 264 -5.50 -17.27 -26.64
C GLY A 264 -4.83 -18.01 -25.50
N TRP A 265 -3.70 -17.49 -24.99
CA TRP A 265 -3.01 -18.04 -23.82
C TRP A 265 -3.87 -17.93 -22.57
N LEU A 266 -4.53 -16.79 -22.40
CA LEU A 266 -5.39 -16.52 -21.26
C LEU A 266 -6.61 -17.45 -21.24
N TYR A 267 -7.31 -17.57 -22.36
CA TYR A 267 -8.41 -18.52 -22.54
C TYR A 267 -7.98 -19.95 -22.23
N GLY A 268 -6.88 -20.41 -22.83
CA GLY A 268 -6.34 -21.75 -22.57
C GLY A 268 -5.95 -21.98 -21.11
N SER A 269 -5.42 -20.96 -20.44
CA SER A 269 -5.07 -21.01 -19.03
C SER A 269 -6.31 -21.15 -18.14
N LEU A 270 -7.37 -20.42 -18.43
CA LEU A 270 -8.66 -20.50 -17.70
C LEU A 270 -9.38 -21.83 -17.99
N TYR A 271 -9.47 -22.22 -19.26
CA TYR A 271 -10.11 -23.46 -19.67
C TYR A 271 -9.47 -24.70 -19.04
N ASN A 272 -8.14 -24.72 -18.92
CA ASN A 272 -7.38 -25.81 -18.32
C ASN A 272 -7.19 -25.67 -16.82
N ASN A 273 -7.81 -24.68 -16.19
CA ASN A 273 -7.66 -24.38 -14.76
C ASN A 273 -6.19 -24.37 -14.33
N LYS A 274 -5.35 -23.58 -15.06
CA LYS A 274 -3.92 -23.47 -14.77
C LYS A 274 -3.70 -23.01 -13.33
N PRO A 275 -2.86 -23.69 -12.53
CA PRO A 275 -2.54 -23.26 -11.17
C PRO A 275 -2.10 -21.80 -11.14
N TYR A 276 -2.63 -21.02 -10.18
CA TYR A 276 -2.46 -19.56 -10.15
C TYR A 276 -0.99 -19.12 -10.07
N ASN A 277 -0.17 -19.82 -9.32
CA ASN A 277 1.27 -19.55 -9.26
C ASN A 277 1.95 -19.73 -10.65
N ARG A 278 1.57 -20.75 -11.42
CA ARG A 278 2.07 -20.95 -12.78
C ARG A 278 1.55 -19.90 -13.74
N PHE A 279 0.29 -19.53 -13.60
CA PHE A 279 -0.33 -18.45 -14.38
C PHE A 279 0.45 -17.13 -14.19
N VAL A 280 0.72 -16.75 -12.95
CA VAL A 280 1.47 -15.54 -12.62
C VAL A 280 2.93 -15.65 -13.06
N TYR A 281 3.57 -16.80 -12.84
CA TYR A 281 4.93 -17.03 -13.27
C TYR A 281 5.14 -16.79 -14.78
N GLU A 282 4.25 -17.36 -15.60
CA GLU A 282 4.32 -17.21 -17.06
C GLU A 282 3.95 -15.80 -17.56
N LEU A 283 3.31 -14.98 -16.75
CA LEU A 283 3.07 -13.57 -17.04
C LEU A 283 4.28 -12.69 -16.67
N VAL A 284 4.93 -12.97 -15.53
CA VAL A 284 6.09 -12.21 -15.04
C VAL A 284 7.35 -12.60 -15.80
N ASN A 285 7.57 -13.92 -16.03
CA ASN A 285 8.64 -14.47 -16.89
C ASN A 285 8.01 -15.02 -18.16
N PRO A 286 7.76 -14.17 -19.17
CA PRO A 286 6.86 -14.49 -20.25
C PRO A 286 7.39 -15.57 -21.19
N THR A 287 6.47 -16.45 -21.58
CA THR A 287 6.65 -17.36 -22.72
C THR A 287 6.36 -16.61 -24.02
N GLU A 288 6.59 -17.24 -25.16
CA GLU A 288 6.24 -16.68 -26.48
C GLU A 288 4.76 -16.24 -26.56
N HIS A 289 3.87 -16.95 -25.83
CA HIS A 289 2.42 -16.71 -25.88
C HIS A 289 1.92 -15.72 -24.83
N SER A 290 2.67 -15.46 -23.76
CA SER A 290 2.26 -14.58 -22.64
C SER A 290 3.01 -13.24 -22.60
N GLN A 291 3.98 -12.99 -23.49
CA GLN A 291 4.85 -11.80 -23.46
C GLN A 291 4.10 -10.46 -23.57
N GLY A 292 2.88 -10.47 -24.07
CA GLY A 292 2.09 -9.24 -24.22
C GLY A 292 1.85 -8.51 -22.89
N PHE A 293 1.81 -9.20 -21.77
CA PHE A 293 1.59 -8.58 -20.47
C PHE A 293 2.75 -7.63 -20.06
N THR A 294 4.00 -8.02 -20.27
CA THR A 294 5.18 -7.22 -19.89
C THR A 294 5.79 -6.41 -21.04
N LYS A 295 5.38 -6.66 -22.28
CA LYS A 295 5.92 -5.98 -23.45
C LYS A 295 5.71 -4.47 -23.43
N GLY A 296 4.57 -4.03 -22.92
CA GLY A 296 4.23 -2.62 -22.87
C GLY A 296 3.87 -2.01 -24.24
N ILE A 297 3.43 -0.76 -24.19
CA ILE A 297 3.09 0.06 -25.37
C ILE A 297 4.27 1.00 -25.65
N VAL A 298 4.71 1.05 -26.90
CA VAL A 298 5.73 1.98 -27.38
C VAL A 298 5.02 3.14 -28.07
N TRP A 299 5.08 4.30 -27.45
CA TRP A 299 4.47 5.52 -27.95
C TRP A 299 5.40 6.25 -28.93
N ARG A 300 4.83 6.95 -29.90
CA ARG A 300 5.56 7.84 -30.80
C ARG A 300 6.01 9.11 -30.10
N GLY A 301 7.19 9.58 -30.46
CA GLY A 301 7.74 10.84 -29.95
C GLY A 301 8.24 10.75 -28.52
N VAL A 302 8.33 11.91 -27.88
CA VAL A 302 8.77 12.04 -26.49
C VAL A 302 7.59 11.77 -25.56
N VAL A 303 7.74 10.80 -24.68
CA VAL A 303 6.73 10.48 -23.67
C VAL A 303 7.36 10.53 -22.28
N ASN A 304 6.51 10.75 -21.29
CA ASN A 304 6.91 10.70 -19.88
C ASN A 304 7.59 9.38 -19.56
N ALA A 305 8.61 9.42 -18.73
CA ALA A 305 9.40 8.24 -18.34
C ALA A 305 8.53 7.12 -17.73
N SER A 306 7.43 7.48 -17.05
CA SER A 306 6.45 6.54 -16.50
C SER A 306 5.71 5.70 -17.56
N GLN A 307 5.78 6.10 -18.82
CA GLN A 307 5.13 5.38 -19.94
C GLN A 307 6.10 4.52 -20.75
N LYS A 308 7.37 4.43 -20.35
CA LYS A 308 8.32 3.51 -21.01
C LYS A 308 7.94 2.05 -20.75
N PRO A 309 8.16 1.13 -21.71
CA PRO A 309 7.73 -0.28 -21.58
C PRO A 309 8.17 -0.98 -20.30
N HIS A 310 9.44 -0.82 -19.88
CA HIS A 310 9.94 -1.41 -18.64
C HIS A 310 9.26 -0.85 -17.38
N MET A 311 8.91 0.46 -17.39
CA MET A 311 8.15 1.06 -16.30
C MET A 311 6.69 0.58 -16.29
N GLN A 312 6.08 0.42 -17.46
CA GLN A 312 4.75 -0.18 -17.57
C GLN A 312 4.74 -1.61 -17.00
N ALA A 313 5.76 -2.43 -17.30
CA ALA A 313 5.88 -3.77 -16.74
C ALA A 313 5.96 -3.74 -15.20
N ALA A 314 6.78 -2.86 -14.63
CA ALA A 314 6.90 -2.68 -13.18
C ALA A 314 5.56 -2.27 -12.53
N GLN A 315 4.88 -1.27 -13.11
CA GLN A 315 3.56 -0.82 -12.63
C GLN A 315 2.52 -1.94 -12.68
N HIS A 316 2.47 -2.71 -13.76
CA HIS A 316 1.46 -3.77 -13.93
C HIS A 316 1.72 -4.95 -12.99
N ILE A 317 2.96 -5.41 -12.85
CA ILE A 317 3.30 -6.51 -11.96
C ILE A 317 3.02 -6.13 -10.51
N SER A 318 3.45 -4.94 -10.10
CA SER A 318 3.21 -4.49 -8.73
C SER A 318 1.72 -4.31 -8.43
N GLN A 319 0.95 -3.70 -9.32
CA GLN A 319 -0.47 -3.48 -9.11
C GLN A 319 -1.25 -4.79 -9.16
N VAL A 320 -1.04 -5.60 -10.21
CA VAL A 320 -1.87 -6.80 -10.44
C VAL A 320 -1.57 -7.89 -9.44
N PHE A 321 -0.29 -8.15 -9.14
CA PHE A 321 0.09 -9.32 -8.34
C PHE A 321 0.45 -9.00 -6.90
N MET A 322 0.92 -7.79 -6.63
CA MET A 322 1.34 -7.39 -5.30
C MET A 322 0.39 -6.39 -4.64
N GLY A 323 -0.62 -5.86 -5.35
CA GLY A 323 -1.51 -4.84 -4.82
C GLY A 323 -0.76 -3.58 -4.39
N VAL A 324 0.23 -3.18 -5.19
CA VAL A 324 1.08 -2.01 -4.96
C VAL A 324 0.95 -1.06 -6.14
N ASN A 325 0.46 0.14 -5.89
CA ASN A 325 0.31 1.16 -6.91
C ASN A 325 1.57 2.02 -7.03
N LEU A 326 2.41 1.74 -8.04
CA LEU A 326 3.63 2.49 -8.35
C LEU A 326 3.41 3.63 -9.36
N LYS A 327 2.18 3.96 -9.74
CA LYS A 327 1.94 4.94 -10.81
C LYS A 327 2.51 6.32 -10.48
N CYS A 328 2.28 6.84 -9.27
CA CYS A 328 2.89 8.10 -8.85
C CYS A 328 4.41 7.96 -8.68
N ALA A 329 4.85 6.87 -8.05
CA ALA A 329 6.27 6.58 -7.81
C ALA A 329 7.09 6.43 -9.12
N SER A 330 6.46 6.19 -10.25
CA SER A 330 7.15 6.12 -11.55
C SER A 330 7.52 7.48 -12.16
N CYS A 331 7.10 8.59 -11.54
CA CYS A 331 7.39 9.95 -11.99
C CYS A 331 8.09 10.79 -10.92
N HIS A 332 7.73 10.62 -9.66
CA HIS A 332 8.27 11.28 -8.45
C HIS A 332 7.95 10.43 -7.24
N ASP A 333 8.52 10.71 -6.07
CA ASP A 333 8.11 10.04 -4.84
C ASP A 333 6.59 10.18 -4.63
N SER A 334 5.93 9.07 -4.29
CA SER A 334 4.48 9.05 -4.23
C SER A 334 3.94 9.98 -3.14
N PHE A 335 2.86 10.70 -3.43
CA PHE A 335 2.14 11.54 -2.46
C PHE A 335 1.01 10.80 -1.75
N ILE A 336 0.63 9.60 -2.25
CA ILE A 336 -0.52 8.85 -1.76
C ILE A 336 -0.13 7.58 -0.99
N ASN A 337 1.10 7.10 -1.19
CA ASN A 337 1.66 5.94 -0.50
C ASN A 337 3.16 6.16 -0.27
N ASP A 338 3.87 5.19 0.31
CA ASP A 338 5.27 5.35 0.71
C ASP A 338 6.28 4.87 -0.35
N TRP A 339 5.84 4.60 -1.56
CA TRP A 339 6.72 4.19 -2.63
C TRP A 339 7.48 5.36 -3.24
N SER A 340 8.78 5.18 -3.38
CA SER A 340 9.67 6.18 -3.95
C SER A 340 9.90 5.99 -5.44
N LEU A 341 10.39 7.04 -6.10
CA LEU A 341 10.88 6.98 -7.47
C LEU A 341 11.94 5.87 -7.62
N ALA A 342 12.84 5.75 -6.63
CA ALA A 342 13.88 4.72 -6.63
C ALA A 342 13.31 3.30 -6.60
N ASP A 343 12.21 3.03 -5.89
CA ASP A 343 11.56 1.73 -5.86
C ASP A 343 10.96 1.35 -7.22
N ALA A 344 10.27 2.30 -7.86
CA ALA A 344 9.68 2.08 -9.17
C ALA A 344 10.75 1.80 -10.23
N TYR A 345 11.83 2.58 -10.23
CA TYR A 345 12.94 2.40 -11.17
C TYR A 345 13.75 1.14 -10.91
N ALA A 346 13.91 0.73 -9.65
CA ALA A 346 14.60 -0.51 -9.31
C ALA A 346 13.85 -1.73 -9.87
N LEU A 347 12.53 -1.77 -9.74
CA LEU A 347 11.72 -2.84 -10.34
C LEU A 347 11.69 -2.76 -11.87
N ALA A 348 11.59 -1.56 -12.45
CA ALA A 348 11.61 -1.35 -13.90
C ALA A 348 12.94 -1.82 -14.52
N SER A 349 14.06 -1.61 -13.83
CA SER A 349 15.39 -2.01 -14.28
C SER A 349 15.58 -3.52 -14.41
N VAL A 350 14.72 -4.33 -13.79
CA VAL A 350 14.69 -5.80 -14.01
C VAL A 350 14.38 -6.12 -15.47
N TYR A 351 13.53 -5.33 -16.12
CA TYR A 351 13.09 -5.49 -17.51
C TYR A 351 13.93 -4.68 -18.52
N ALA A 352 14.88 -3.91 -18.06
CA ALA A 352 15.76 -3.12 -18.91
C ALA A 352 17.06 -3.87 -19.24
N ASP A 353 17.70 -3.54 -20.38
CA ASP A 353 18.97 -4.16 -20.76
C ASP A 353 20.14 -3.69 -19.87
N LYS A 354 20.03 -2.51 -19.30
CA LYS A 354 20.98 -1.90 -18.35
C LYS A 354 20.21 -1.14 -17.25
N PRO A 355 20.84 -0.87 -16.09
CA PRO A 355 20.24 -0.01 -15.06
C PRO A 355 19.80 1.32 -15.65
N LEU A 356 18.65 1.81 -15.19
CA LEU A 356 18.01 3.02 -15.73
C LEU A 356 18.49 4.25 -14.98
N GLU A 357 18.75 5.33 -15.71
CA GLU A 357 18.82 6.66 -15.10
C GLU A 357 17.44 7.07 -14.61
N MET A 358 17.34 7.51 -13.37
CA MET A 358 16.09 8.00 -12.80
C MET A 358 15.74 9.37 -13.38
N ILE A 359 14.48 9.52 -13.80
CA ILE A 359 13.91 10.75 -14.34
C ILE A 359 12.79 11.20 -13.41
N GLU A 360 12.91 12.36 -12.81
CA GLU A 360 11.93 12.95 -11.92
C GLU A 360 11.18 14.06 -12.64
N CYS A 361 9.85 13.92 -12.80
CA CYS A 361 9.01 14.89 -13.51
C CYS A 361 9.62 15.35 -14.85
N ASP A 362 10.02 14.38 -15.67
CA ASP A 362 10.66 14.56 -16.99
C ASP A 362 12.06 15.18 -16.98
N LYS A 363 12.70 15.32 -15.81
CA LYS A 363 14.08 15.81 -15.67
C LYS A 363 15.01 14.68 -15.25
N PRO A 364 16.09 14.41 -16.01
CA PRO A 364 17.12 13.48 -15.59
C PRO A 364 17.73 13.89 -14.25
N THR A 365 17.90 12.94 -13.34
CA THR A 365 18.47 13.20 -12.00
C THR A 365 19.99 12.98 -11.94
N GLY A 366 20.59 12.41 -12.98
CA GLY A 366 21.99 11.95 -12.98
C GLY A 366 22.23 10.71 -12.12
N LYS A 367 21.22 10.14 -11.47
CA LYS A 367 21.32 8.96 -10.60
C LYS A 367 20.88 7.72 -11.35
N ILE A 368 21.69 6.66 -11.29
CA ILE A 368 21.36 5.34 -11.83
C ILE A 368 20.63 4.53 -10.76
N SER A 369 19.54 3.87 -11.16
CA SER A 369 18.74 3.03 -10.25
C SER A 369 19.45 1.73 -9.90
N ASP A 370 19.13 1.18 -8.75
CA ASP A 370 19.40 -0.22 -8.44
C ASP A 370 18.57 -1.15 -9.35
N ILE A 371 18.89 -2.46 -9.29
CA ILE A 371 18.07 -3.52 -9.87
C ILE A 371 17.62 -4.42 -8.73
N ARG A 372 16.37 -4.31 -8.31
CA ARG A 372 15.83 -5.09 -7.19
C ARG A 372 14.34 -5.26 -7.25
N PHE A 373 13.82 -6.25 -6.55
CA PHE A 373 12.40 -6.38 -6.27
C PHE A 373 12.00 -5.37 -5.17
N ILE A 374 10.78 -4.88 -5.23
CA ILE A 374 10.24 -3.94 -4.24
C ILE A 374 10.05 -4.55 -2.84
N HIS A 375 10.02 -5.88 -2.74
CA HIS A 375 9.97 -6.64 -1.50
C HIS A 375 11.18 -7.57 -1.40
N PRO A 376 12.36 -7.07 -1.04
CA PRO A 376 13.61 -7.84 -1.04
C PRO A 376 13.61 -9.02 -0.06
N GLU A 377 12.72 -9.01 0.93
CA GLU A 377 12.51 -10.11 1.87
C GLU A 377 11.86 -11.35 1.23
N LEU A 378 11.22 -11.20 0.07
CA LEU A 378 10.62 -12.32 -0.69
C LEU A 378 11.60 -12.97 -1.66
N GLY A 379 12.64 -12.25 -2.07
CA GLY A 379 13.66 -12.75 -2.97
C GLY A 379 14.60 -11.66 -3.44
N LYS A 380 15.83 -12.04 -3.74
CA LYS A 380 16.86 -11.14 -4.26
C LYS A 380 16.99 -11.32 -5.76
N ILE A 381 17.29 -10.22 -6.44
CA ILE A 381 17.62 -10.19 -7.85
C ILE A 381 19.13 -9.86 -7.94
N ASP A 382 19.88 -10.66 -8.66
CA ASP A 382 21.29 -10.40 -8.93
C ASP A 382 21.39 -9.30 -10.00
N PRO A 383 21.85 -8.09 -9.65
CA PRO A 383 21.96 -6.99 -10.59
C PRO A 383 23.02 -7.24 -11.69
N SER A 384 23.95 -8.17 -11.46
CA SER A 384 25.00 -8.52 -12.43
C SER A 384 24.55 -9.58 -13.45
N ALA A 385 23.43 -10.26 -13.18
CA ALA A 385 22.89 -11.27 -14.08
C ALA A 385 22.32 -10.65 -15.37
N ASP A 386 22.24 -11.45 -16.41
CA ASP A 386 21.56 -11.06 -17.64
C ASP A 386 20.06 -10.83 -17.40
N LYS A 387 19.43 -10.10 -18.32
CA LYS A 387 18.02 -9.72 -18.23
C LYS A 387 17.07 -10.92 -18.07
N SER A 388 17.31 -12.02 -18.78
CA SER A 388 16.47 -13.22 -18.71
C SER A 388 16.51 -13.83 -17.31
N THR A 389 17.72 -13.94 -16.75
CA THR A 389 17.95 -14.44 -15.38
C THR A 389 17.29 -13.54 -14.34
N ARG A 390 17.40 -12.22 -14.46
CA ARG A 390 16.74 -11.25 -13.55
C ARG A 390 15.22 -11.38 -13.59
N ILE A 391 14.64 -11.50 -14.78
CA ILE A 391 13.18 -11.67 -14.95
C ILE A 391 12.74 -13.00 -14.33
N LYS A 392 13.51 -14.08 -14.52
CA LYS A 392 13.23 -15.36 -13.86
C LYS A 392 13.28 -15.26 -12.34
N GLN A 393 14.30 -14.61 -11.78
CA GLN A 393 14.43 -14.40 -10.34
C GLN A 393 13.24 -13.58 -9.77
N LEU A 394 12.78 -12.57 -10.53
CA LEU A 394 11.58 -11.81 -10.14
C LEU A 394 10.33 -12.71 -10.14
N ALA A 395 10.14 -13.53 -11.16
CA ALA A 395 9.03 -14.47 -11.22
C ALA A 395 9.06 -15.48 -10.06
N ASP A 396 10.23 -16.02 -9.75
CA ASP A 396 10.46 -16.91 -8.61
C ASP A 396 10.10 -16.23 -7.28
N ALA A 397 10.49 -14.95 -7.09
CA ALA A 397 10.18 -14.18 -5.89
C ALA A 397 8.68 -13.87 -5.76
N VAL A 398 8.04 -13.42 -6.85
CA VAL A 398 6.60 -13.10 -6.87
C VAL A 398 5.75 -14.34 -6.60
N THR A 399 6.12 -15.50 -7.17
CA THR A 399 5.35 -16.74 -7.05
C THR A 399 5.82 -17.68 -5.94
N SER A 400 6.76 -17.22 -5.13
CA SER A 400 7.27 -17.97 -3.98
C SER A 400 6.15 -18.35 -3.01
N SER A 401 6.18 -19.57 -2.49
CA SER A 401 5.27 -20.02 -1.42
C SER A 401 5.42 -19.22 -0.12
N LYS A 402 6.50 -18.43 0.00
CA LYS A 402 6.71 -17.48 1.12
C LYS A 402 6.00 -16.14 0.90
N ASN A 403 5.47 -15.90 -0.29
CA ASN A 403 4.78 -14.67 -0.65
C ASN A 403 3.27 -14.79 -0.44
N GLY A 404 2.80 -14.46 0.76
CA GLY A 404 1.35 -14.38 1.04
C GLY A 404 0.67 -13.16 0.41
N ARG A 405 1.41 -12.18 -0.09
CA ARG A 405 0.83 -11.01 -0.74
C ARG A 405 0.15 -11.38 -2.05
N LEU A 406 0.74 -12.28 -2.83
CA LEU A 406 0.20 -12.74 -4.10
C LEU A 406 -1.22 -13.30 -3.94
N SER A 407 -1.41 -14.24 -3.01
CA SER A 407 -2.72 -14.86 -2.77
C SER A 407 -3.71 -13.88 -2.14
N ARG A 408 -3.30 -13.03 -1.20
CA ARG A 408 -4.18 -11.99 -0.63
C ARG A 408 -4.67 -11.01 -1.68
N THR A 409 -3.82 -10.61 -2.62
CA THR A 409 -4.18 -9.65 -3.66
C THR A 409 -5.29 -10.18 -4.57
N ILE A 410 -5.17 -11.43 -5.05
CA ILE A 410 -6.22 -12.00 -5.92
C ILE A 410 -7.50 -12.30 -5.14
N VAL A 411 -7.37 -12.82 -3.92
CA VAL A 411 -8.51 -13.09 -3.04
C VAL A 411 -9.29 -11.80 -2.74
N ASN A 412 -8.61 -10.69 -2.45
CA ASN A 412 -9.25 -9.40 -2.22
C ASN A 412 -10.08 -8.93 -3.43
N ARG A 413 -9.54 -9.09 -4.65
CA ARG A 413 -10.26 -8.74 -5.88
C ARG A 413 -11.47 -9.62 -6.15
N ILE A 414 -11.32 -10.95 -5.96
CA ILE A 414 -12.44 -11.89 -6.14
C ILE A 414 -13.52 -11.61 -5.09
N TRP A 415 -13.13 -11.35 -3.85
CA TRP A 415 -14.04 -10.94 -2.79
C TRP A 415 -14.80 -9.67 -3.16
N ALA A 416 -14.09 -8.63 -3.62
CA ALA A 416 -14.72 -7.38 -4.08
C ALA A 416 -15.68 -7.59 -5.25
N ARG A 417 -15.33 -8.48 -6.19
CA ARG A 417 -16.19 -8.82 -7.33
C ARG A 417 -17.51 -9.46 -6.89
N PHE A 418 -17.47 -10.37 -5.93
CA PHE A 418 -18.66 -11.08 -5.47
C PHE A 418 -19.51 -10.28 -4.48
N LEU A 419 -18.90 -9.44 -3.67
CA LEU A 419 -19.55 -8.76 -2.56
C LEU A 419 -19.59 -7.23 -2.70
N GLY A 420 -19.05 -6.71 -3.81
CA GLY A 420 -19.07 -5.28 -4.15
C GLY A 420 -18.05 -4.41 -3.43
N ARG A 421 -17.31 -4.96 -2.47
CA ARG A 421 -16.26 -4.26 -1.72
C ARG A 421 -15.16 -5.20 -1.30
N GLY A 422 -13.90 -4.77 -1.34
CA GLY A 422 -12.75 -5.52 -0.89
C GLY A 422 -12.64 -5.64 0.64
N LEU A 423 -11.88 -6.61 1.10
CA LEU A 423 -11.45 -6.69 2.50
C LEU A 423 -10.37 -5.66 2.81
N VAL A 424 -9.63 -5.24 1.78
CA VAL A 424 -8.72 -4.10 1.76
C VAL A 424 -9.18 -3.16 0.67
N GLU A 425 -9.27 -1.87 0.97
CA GLU A 425 -9.68 -0.82 0.04
C GLU A 425 -8.65 0.32 0.01
N PRO A 426 -8.37 0.91 -1.16
CA PRO A 426 -8.75 0.42 -2.50
C PRO A 426 -8.18 -0.99 -2.79
N VAL A 427 -8.86 -1.77 -3.63
CA VAL A 427 -8.50 -3.20 -3.87
C VAL A 427 -7.07 -3.42 -4.39
N ASP A 428 -6.47 -2.39 -4.98
CA ASP A 428 -5.10 -2.40 -5.54
C ASP A 428 -4.05 -1.81 -4.57
N GLU A 429 -4.43 -1.51 -3.33
CA GLU A 429 -3.55 -0.94 -2.30
C GLU A 429 -3.52 -1.85 -1.06
N MET A 430 -2.91 -3.01 -1.24
CA MET A 430 -2.82 -4.06 -0.21
C MET A 430 -1.92 -3.68 0.98
N GLU A 431 -1.44 -2.45 1.03
CA GLU A 431 -0.72 -1.87 2.16
C GLU A 431 -1.66 -1.19 3.16
N ASN A 432 -2.91 -1.01 2.77
CA ASN A 432 -3.94 -0.52 3.66
C ASN A 432 -4.40 -1.60 4.64
N GLN A 433 -4.98 -1.14 5.74
CA GLN A 433 -5.52 -2.04 6.75
C GLN A 433 -6.67 -2.88 6.19
N SER A 434 -6.62 -4.19 6.41
CA SER A 434 -7.74 -5.08 6.10
C SER A 434 -8.90 -4.86 7.09
N TRP A 435 -10.12 -4.85 6.57
CA TRP A 435 -11.32 -4.89 7.41
C TRP A 435 -11.35 -6.09 8.36
N ASN A 436 -10.89 -7.27 7.88
CA ASN A 436 -10.74 -8.47 8.69
C ASN A 436 -9.52 -9.27 8.21
N THR A 437 -8.43 -9.18 8.99
CA THR A 437 -7.15 -9.83 8.64
C THR A 437 -7.25 -11.35 8.67
N ASP A 438 -8.01 -11.93 9.61
CA ASP A 438 -8.16 -13.38 9.68
C ASP A 438 -8.96 -13.93 8.50
N LEU A 439 -9.96 -13.20 8.02
CA LEU A 439 -10.74 -13.61 6.87
C LEU A 439 -9.90 -13.61 5.58
N ILE A 440 -9.17 -12.53 5.32
CA ILE A 440 -8.33 -12.47 4.11
C ILE A 440 -7.21 -13.52 4.14
N ASP A 441 -6.64 -13.80 5.33
CA ASP A 441 -5.60 -14.81 5.49
C ASP A 441 -6.15 -16.23 5.35
N LEU A 442 -7.36 -16.49 5.87
CA LEU A 442 -8.04 -17.77 5.66
C LEU A 442 -8.22 -18.04 4.17
N LEU A 443 -8.85 -17.12 3.47
CA LEU A 443 -9.11 -17.23 2.03
C LEU A 443 -7.84 -17.36 1.21
N ALA A 444 -6.80 -16.58 1.56
CA ALA A 444 -5.50 -16.64 0.89
C ALA A 444 -4.73 -17.93 1.16
N SER A 445 -4.98 -18.60 2.29
CA SER A 445 -4.34 -19.88 2.63
C SER A 445 -5.01 -21.09 1.99
N ASP A 446 -6.22 -20.91 1.47
CA ASP A 446 -6.98 -21.96 0.76
C ASP A 446 -6.74 -21.91 -0.77
N LEU A 447 -6.08 -20.85 -1.28
CA LEU A 447 -5.68 -20.69 -2.68
C LEU A 447 -4.39 -21.47 -2.98
#